data_5bf0c0d85394c20f8ed3cd09a6b14c57
#
_entry.id   5bf0c0d85394c20f8ed3cd09a6b14c57
#
_cell.length_a   1.000
_cell.length_b   1.000
_cell.length_c   1.000
_cell.angle_alpha   90.00
_cell.angle_beta   90.00
_cell.angle_gamma   90.00
#
_symmetry.space_group_name_H-M   'P 1'
#
loop_
_entity.id
_entity.type
_entity.pdbx_description
1 polymer ?
#
loop_
_entity_poly.entity_id
_entity_poly.type
_entity_poly.pdbx_seq_one_letter_code
_entity_poly.pdbx_strand_id
1 'polypeptide(L)'
;MAERFETLKYTFSVEGETERWYLEWLQNQINSCSGRKRNVSILGRVCQNPMKFAKAVNSKSTPSAVHLCDMESNEKEYEIRFRSVLDELKMAGREKGIEYTLGYSNLTFKLWMILHRKNCNAPINDRHQYLDSINQIFGERFRSLTEYKREKDFKRCLSKLQLRDVFEAVKRAELIVDRKKKRNEGDEVSYRGFRYYRNNPSLSIHESIGKILTESGLTQNKVTG
;
A
#
# COMPACT_ATOMS: atom_id res chain seq x y z
N MET A 1 13.82 29.96 16.64
CA MET A 1 14.38 28.60 16.71
C MET A 1 13.52 27.70 15.82
N ALA A 2 14.12 26.89 14.94
CA ALA A 2 13.34 25.95 14.13
C ALA A 2 12.76 24.87 15.06
N GLU A 3 11.46 24.65 14.98
CA GLU A 3 10.76 23.64 15.76
C GLU A 3 11.29 22.25 15.39
N ARG A 4 11.86 21.52 16.36
CA ARG A 4 12.44 20.20 16.11
C ARG A 4 11.35 19.14 16.24
N PHE A 5 10.81 18.71 15.10
CA PHE A 5 9.81 17.63 15.09
C PHE A 5 10.43 16.26 15.44
N GLU A 6 9.72 15.50 16.25
CA GLU A 6 9.97 14.06 16.39
C GLU A 6 9.84 13.35 15.04
N THR A 7 10.65 12.34 14.78
CA THR A 7 10.58 11.55 13.54
C THR A 7 10.13 10.13 13.83
N LEU A 8 8.96 9.76 13.32
CA LEU A 8 8.43 8.41 13.36
C LEU A 8 9.05 7.56 12.23
N LYS A 9 9.42 6.32 12.54
CA LYS A 9 10.06 5.41 11.57
C LYS A 9 9.11 4.29 11.18
N TYR A 10 8.96 4.08 9.87
CA TYR A 10 8.16 3.00 9.30
C TYR A 10 9.01 2.22 8.31
N THR A 11 8.90 0.90 8.37
CA THR A 11 9.67 0.01 7.49
C THR A 11 8.72 -0.83 6.66
N PHE A 12 8.99 -0.87 5.35
CA PHE A 12 8.22 -1.62 4.38
C PHE A 12 9.13 -2.53 3.57
N SER A 13 8.73 -3.80 3.41
CA SER A 13 9.19 -4.64 2.31
C SER A 13 8.14 -4.62 1.21
N VAL A 14 8.55 -4.41 -0.02
CA VAL A 14 7.66 -4.20 -1.17
C VAL A 14 8.05 -5.08 -2.34
N GLU A 15 7.10 -5.41 -3.22
CA GLU A 15 7.37 -6.29 -4.36
C GLU A 15 8.13 -5.61 -5.49
N GLY A 16 7.94 -4.29 -5.68
CA GLY A 16 8.51 -3.58 -6.81
C GLY A 16 8.87 -2.13 -6.52
N GLU A 17 9.46 -1.51 -7.55
CA GLU A 17 9.92 -0.13 -7.48
C GLU A 17 8.76 0.87 -7.41
N THR A 18 7.60 0.56 -7.99
CA THR A 18 6.43 1.45 -7.97
C THR A 18 5.95 1.70 -6.54
N GLU A 19 5.90 0.66 -5.70
CA GLU A 19 5.55 0.77 -4.29
C GLU A 19 6.60 1.57 -3.52
N ARG A 20 7.90 1.34 -3.80
CA ARG A 20 8.99 2.08 -3.18
C ARG A 20 8.94 3.57 -3.53
N TRP A 21 8.80 3.92 -4.81
CA TRP A 21 8.68 5.33 -5.22
C TRP A 21 7.44 6.02 -4.65
N TYR A 22 6.33 5.29 -4.52
CA TYR A 22 5.13 5.81 -3.87
C TYR A 22 5.39 6.14 -2.40
N LEU A 23 6.06 5.25 -1.65
CA LEU A 23 6.37 5.47 -0.24
C LEU A 23 7.35 6.64 -0.05
N GLU A 24 8.35 6.78 -0.91
CA GLU A 24 9.27 7.92 -0.92
C GLU A 24 8.52 9.23 -1.20
N TRP A 25 7.63 9.23 -2.19
CA TRP A 25 6.78 10.37 -2.50
C TRP A 25 5.87 10.74 -1.31
N LEU A 26 5.22 9.74 -0.71
CA LEU A 26 4.34 9.95 0.44
C LEU A 26 5.09 10.57 1.62
N GLN A 27 6.28 10.07 1.94
CA GLN A 27 7.14 10.66 2.97
C GLN A 27 7.40 12.14 2.70
N ASN A 28 7.75 12.48 1.47
CA ASN A 28 8.03 13.87 1.09
C ASN A 28 6.78 14.74 1.20
N GLN A 29 5.60 14.24 0.79
CA GLN A 29 4.34 14.95 0.93
C GLN A 29 4.00 15.23 2.40
N ILE A 30 4.13 14.25 3.28
CA ILE A 30 3.88 14.39 4.72
C ILE A 30 4.86 15.40 5.32
N ASN A 31 6.16 15.23 5.06
CA ASN A 31 7.19 16.07 5.65
C ASN A 31 7.19 17.51 5.14
N SER A 32 6.60 17.77 3.97
CA SER A 32 6.42 19.12 3.43
C SER A 32 5.13 19.80 3.91
N CYS A 33 4.18 19.04 4.50
CA CYS A 33 2.92 19.60 4.96
C CYS A 33 3.10 20.38 6.26
N SER A 34 2.69 21.66 6.29
CA SER A 34 2.80 22.53 7.47
C SER A 34 1.92 22.07 8.66
N GLY A 35 0.83 21.34 8.36
CA GLY A 35 -0.11 20.84 9.38
C GLY A 35 0.38 19.59 10.15
N ARG A 36 1.53 19.02 9.80
CA ARG A 36 2.09 17.87 10.50
C ARG A 36 2.53 18.24 11.93
N LYS A 37 2.43 17.28 12.83
CA LYS A 37 2.97 17.37 14.20
C LYS A 37 4.28 16.59 14.36
N ARG A 38 4.55 15.63 13.47
CA ARG A 38 5.75 14.78 13.47
C ARG A 38 6.24 14.57 12.05
N ASN A 39 7.54 14.45 11.89
CA ASN A 39 8.12 13.99 10.63
C ASN A 39 7.96 12.46 10.52
N VAL A 40 8.02 11.95 9.30
CA VAL A 40 8.06 10.51 9.06
C VAL A 40 9.31 10.14 8.27
N SER A 41 9.86 8.98 8.60
CA SER A 41 10.93 8.32 7.83
C SER A 41 10.39 6.97 7.38
N ILE A 42 10.10 6.83 6.09
CA ILE A 42 9.52 5.63 5.51
C ILE A 42 10.59 4.92 4.68
N LEU A 43 11.09 3.80 5.19
CA LEU A 43 12.03 2.95 4.48
C LEU A 43 11.27 1.90 3.67
N GLY A 44 11.17 2.08 2.35
CA GLY A 44 10.69 1.08 1.41
C GLY A 44 11.87 0.29 0.81
N ARG A 45 11.89 -1.02 1.02
CA ARG A 45 12.90 -1.92 0.44
C ARG A 45 12.28 -2.93 -0.49
N VAL A 46 12.70 -2.95 -1.76
CA VAL A 46 12.24 -3.97 -2.72
C VAL A 46 12.78 -5.34 -2.29
N CYS A 47 11.90 -6.18 -1.81
CA CYS A 47 12.20 -7.54 -1.37
C CYS A 47 10.91 -8.35 -1.32
N GLN A 48 10.67 -9.17 -2.33
CA GLN A 48 9.46 -10.01 -2.45
C GLN A 48 9.42 -11.14 -1.40
N ASN A 49 10.59 -11.57 -0.90
CA ASN A 49 10.68 -12.65 0.07
C ASN A 49 10.83 -12.10 1.50
N PRO A 50 9.82 -12.28 2.38
CA PRO A 50 9.83 -11.77 3.76
C PRO A 50 10.99 -12.27 4.61
N MET A 51 11.37 -13.54 4.45
CA MET A 51 12.48 -14.12 5.20
C MET A 51 13.83 -13.50 4.79
N LYS A 52 14.01 -13.25 3.47
CA LYS A 52 15.20 -12.56 2.96
C LYS A 52 15.30 -11.13 3.49
N PHE A 53 14.16 -10.43 3.53
CA PHE A 53 14.09 -9.11 4.13
C PHE A 53 14.46 -9.14 5.62
N ALA A 54 13.85 -10.03 6.40
CA ALA A 54 14.08 -10.16 7.84
C ALA A 54 15.54 -10.49 8.19
N LYS A 55 16.23 -11.27 7.35
CA LYS A 55 17.67 -11.54 7.50
C LYS A 55 18.55 -10.33 7.20
N ALA A 56 18.09 -9.41 6.37
CA ALA A 56 18.85 -8.24 5.91
C ALA A 56 18.65 -6.99 6.77
N VAL A 57 17.71 -7.01 7.71
CA VAL A 57 17.45 -5.90 8.64
C VAL A 57 17.86 -6.26 10.06
N ASN A 58 18.20 -5.24 10.83
CA ASN A 58 18.46 -5.42 12.26
C ASN A 58 17.12 -5.37 13.02
N SER A 59 16.67 -6.49 13.57
CA SER A 59 15.38 -6.58 14.28
C SER A 59 15.30 -5.68 15.52
N LYS A 60 16.42 -5.37 16.19
CA LYS A 60 16.41 -4.42 17.32
C LYS A 60 16.04 -3.00 16.90
N SER A 61 16.42 -2.59 15.69
CA SER A 61 16.08 -1.28 15.12
C SER A 61 14.85 -1.31 14.22
N THR A 62 14.34 -2.50 13.90
CA THR A 62 13.16 -2.74 13.05
C THR A 62 12.23 -3.73 13.73
N PRO A 63 11.55 -3.32 14.83
CA PRO A 63 10.68 -4.23 15.59
C PRO A 63 9.39 -4.58 14.81
N SER A 64 9.00 -3.76 13.85
CA SER A 64 7.82 -3.99 13.01
C SER A 64 8.08 -3.61 11.56
N ALA A 65 7.40 -4.29 10.64
CA ALA A 65 7.45 -3.99 9.21
C ALA A 65 6.10 -4.27 8.54
N VAL A 66 5.79 -3.52 7.50
CA VAL A 66 4.66 -3.79 6.61
C VAL A 66 5.19 -4.50 5.36
N HIS A 67 4.56 -5.61 4.98
CA HIS A 67 4.86 -6.25 3.71
C HIS A 67 3.77 -5.91 2.70
N LEU A 68 4.14 -5.17 1.64
CA LEU A 68 3.22 -4.87 0.54
C LEU A 68 3.38 -5.91 -0.54
N CYS A 69 2.27 -6.60 -0.88
CA CYS A 69 2.25 -7.61 -1.92
C CYS A 69 0.93 -7.60 -2.70
N ASP A 70 1.01 -8.09 -3.92
CA ASP A 70 -0.12 -8.27 -4.81
C ASP A 70 -0.70 -9.69 -4.68
N MET A 71 -2.02 -9.83 -4.69
CA MET A 71 -2.66 -11.15 -4.74
C MET A 71 -2.73 -11.71 -6.16
N GLU A 72 -2.50 -10.86 -7.16
CA GLU A 72 -2.42 -11.10 -8.61
C GLU A 72 -3.67 -11.70 -9.28
N SER A 73 -4.31 -12.72 -8.73
CA SER A 73 -5.51 -13.37 -9.29
C SER A 73 -6.24 -14.20 -8.22
N ASN A 74 -7.51 -14.51 -8.48
CA ASN A 74 -8.32 -15.42 -7.64
C ASN A 74 -8.12 -16.90 -8.02
N GLU A 75 -7.30 -17.21 -9.02
CA GLU A 75 -7.00 -18.57 -9.41
C GLU A 75 -6.21 -19.29 -8.33
N LYS A 76 -6.45 -20.60 -8.22
CA LYS A 76 -5.88 -21.45 -7.15
C LYS A 76 -4.36 -21.35 -7.04
N GLU A 77 -3.67 -21.26 -8.16
CA GLU A 77 -2.20 -21.15 -8.19
C GLU A 77 -1.71 -19.86 -7.53
N TYR A 78 -2.36 -18.73 -7.82
CA TYR A 78 -2.01 -17.45 -7.20
C TYR A 78 -2.38 -17.39 -5.73
N GLU A 79 -3.50 -18.00 -5.31
CA GLU A 79 -3.84 -18.15 -3.89
C GLU A 79 -2.77 -18.97 -3.14
N ILE A 80 -2.27 -20.05 -3.72
CA ILE A 80 -1.19 -20.86 -3.13
C ILE A 80 0.08 -20.02 -2.98
N ARG A 81 0.48 -19.26 -4.01
CA ARG A 81 1.65 -18.36 -3.93
C ARG A 81 1.47 -17.29 -2.86
N PHE A 82 0.30 -16.65 -2.82
CA PHE A 82 0.00 -15.65 -1.81
C PHE A 82 0.07 -16.24 -0.39
N ARG A 83 -0.52 -17.42 -0.16
CA ARG A 83 -0.42 -18.10 1.14
C ARG A 83 1.02 -18.47 1.51
N SER A 84 1.85 -18.86 0.54
CA SER A 84 3.27 -19.11 0.78
C SER A 84 3.99 -17.84 1.31
N VAL A 85 3.64 -16.66 0.78
CA VAL A 85 4.15 -15.38 1.33
C VAL A 85 3.70 -15.18 2.78
N LEU A 86 2.44 -15.50 3.11
CA LEU A 86 1.93 -15.39 4.49
C LEU A 86 2.61 -16.37 5.44
N ASP A 87 2.93 -17.60 4.99
CA ASP A 87 3.73 -18.56 5.74
C ASP A 87 5.13 -17.99 6.04
N GLU A 88 5.79 -17.41 5.03
CA GLU A 88 7.11 -16.78 5.19
C GLU A 88 7.07 -15.58 6.14
N LEU A 89 6.03 -14.74 6.07
CA LEU A 89 5.84 -13.62 7.01
C LEU A 89 5.75 -14.13 8.46
N LYS A 90 4.97 -15.19 8.68
CA LYS A 90 4.82 -15.80 10.01
C LYS A 90 6.14 -16.38 10.52
N MET A 91 6.87 -17.09 9.65
CA MET A 91 8.18 -17.66 10.00
C MET A 91 9.20 -16.55 10.29
N ALA A 92 9.32 -15.56 9.43
CA ALA A 92 10.24 -14.43 9.59
C ALA A 92 9.97 -13.66 10.88
N GLY A 93 8.69 -13.44 11.21
CA GLY A 93 8.29 -12.83 12.46
C GLY A 93 8.76 -13.61 13.70
N ARG A 94 8.54 -14.93 13.68
CA ARG A 94 8.97 -15.81 14.80
C ARG A 94 10.49 -15.90 14.95
N GLU A 95 11.21 -16.07 13.84
CA GLU A 95 12.68 -16.26 13.88
C GLU A 95 13.44 -14.98 14.16
N LYS A 96 12.94 -13.84 13.74
CA LYS A 96 13.64 -12.55 13.82
C LYS A 96 13.03 -11.55 14.78
N GLY A 97 11.89 -11.87 15.39
CA GLY A 97 11.20 -10.98 16.31
C GLY A 97 10.65 -9.70 15.64
N ILE A 98 10.27 -9.79 14.35
CA ILE A 98 9.69 -8.67 13.61
C ILE A 98 8.17 -8.87 13.56
N GLU A 99 7.42 -7.88 14.03
CA GLU A 99 5.96 -7.88 13.89
C GLU A 99 5.58 -7.45 12.47
N TYR A 100 5.08 -8.39 11.66
CA TYR A 100 4.64 -8.11 10.30
C TYR A 100 3.17 -7.74 10.21
N THR A 101 2.89 -6.62 9.53
CA THR A 101 1.56 -6.25 9.05
C THR A 101 1.47 -6.55 7.55
N LEU A 102 0.37 -7.17 7.13
CA LEU A 102 0.08 -7.43 5.72
C LEU A 102 -0.56 -6.20 5.07
N GLY A 103 0.07 -5.69 4.02
CA GLY A 103 -0.49 -4.67 3.15
C GLY A 103 -0.71 -5.27 1.76
N TYR A 104 -1.84 -5.97 1.53
CA TYR A 104 -2.10 -6.56 0.22
C TYR A 104 -2.97 -5.68 -0.66
N SER A 105 -2.90 -5.94 -1.97
CA SER A 105 -3.81 -5.41 -2.98
C SER A 105 -4.29 -6.53 -3.90
N ASN A 106 -5.59 -6.62 -4.11
CA ASN A 106 -6.21 -7.59 -5.00
C ASN A 106 -6.81 -6.84 -6.22
N LEU A 107 -6.34 -6.98 -7.42
CA LEU A 107 -5.29 -7.88 -7.91
C LEU A 107 -3.88 -7.28 -7.78
N THR A 108 -3.72 -5.96 -7.84
CA THR A 108 -2.41 -5.31 -7.94
C THR A 108 -2.40 -3.96 -7.22
N PHE A 109 -1.21 -3.46 -6.87
CA PHE A 109 -0.98 -2.12 -6.31
C PHE A 109 -1.63 -0.97 -7.13
N LYS A 110 -1.92 -1.20 -8.41
CA LYS A 110 -2.63 -0.22 -9.25
C LYS A 110 -4.03 0.10 -8.74
N LEU A 111 -4.68 -0.84 -8.05
CA LEU A 111 -5.94 -0.56 -7.36
C LEU A 111 -5.77 0.60 -6.38
N TRP A 112 -4.71 0.57 -5.55
CA TRP A 112 -4.39 1.66 -4.63
C TRP A 112 -4.20 2.99 -5.36
N MET A 113 -3.45 2.99 -6.47
CA MET A 113 -3.24 4.20 -7.28
C MET A 113 -4.53 4.77 -7.86
N ILE A 114 -5.45 3.91 -8.30
CA ILE A 114 -6.76 4.33 -8.82
C ILE A 114 -7.59 4.99 -7.72
N LEU A 115 -7.57 4.45 -6.51
CA LEU A 115 -8.37 4.97 -5.40
C LEU A 115 -8.02 6.41 -5.01
N HIS A 116 -6.86 6.94 -5.40
CA HIS A 116 -6.54 8.36 -5.19
C HIS A 116 -7.52 9.29 -5.92
N ARG A 117 -8.08 8.89 -7.06
CA ARG A 117 -8.91 9.74 -7.91
C ARG A 117 -10.30 9.18 -8.24
N LYS A 118 -10.50 7.87 -8.12
CA LYS A 118 -11.72 7.20 -8.60
C LYS A 118 -12.15 6.10 -7.64
N ASN A 119 -13.47 5.97 -7.46
CA ASN A 119 -14.04 4.80 -6.79
C ASN A 119 -13.86 3.54 -7.65
N CYS A 120 -13.51 2.42 -7.03
CA CYS A 120 -13.43 1.12 -7.66
C CYS A 120 -14.40 0.17 -6.95
N ASN A 121 -15.64 0.11 -7.44
CA ASN A 121 -16.74 -0.60 -6.77
C ASN A 121 -17.08 -1.94 -7.43
N ALA A 122 -16.61 -2.15 -8.65
CA ALA A 122 -16.81 -3.38 -9.42
C ALA A 122 -15.51 -4.19 -9.50
N PRO A 123 -15.63 -5.52 -9.60
CA PRO A 123 -14.46 -6.36 -9.86
C PRO A 123 -13.75 -5.93 -11.15
N ILE A 124 -12.44 -5.92 -11.11
CA ILE A 124 -11.59 -5.73 -12.29
C ILE A 124 -11.02 -7.11 -12.63
N ASN A 125 -11.50 -7.70 -13.71
CA ASN A 125 -11.15 -9.08 -14.08
C ASN A 125 -9.93 -9.16 -14.99
N ASP A 126 -9.56 -8.04 -15.61
CA ASP A 126 -8.42 -7.96 -16.54
C ASP A 126 -7.44 -6.85 -16.12
N ARG A 127 -6.16 -7.18 -16.15
CA ARG A 127 -5.08 -6.22 -15.87
C ARG A 127 -5.07 -5.04 -16.84
N HIS A 128 -5.57 -5.17 -18.07
CA HIS A 128 -5.69 -4.07 -19.03
C HIS A 128 -6.68 -2.99 -18.58
N GLN A 129 -7.77 -3.37 -17.89
CA GLN A 129 -8.73 -2.42 -17.34
C GLN A 129 -8.10 -1.47 -16.30
N TYR A 130 -7.01 -1.90 -15.62
CA TYR A 130 -6.23 -1.01 -14.77
C TYR A 130 -5.50 0.05 -15.58
N LEU A 131 -4.98 -0.29 -16.77
CA LEU A 131 -4.27 0.66 -17.62
C LEU A 131 -5.20 1.77 -18.11
N ASP A 132 -6.42 1.42 -18.55
CA ASP A 132 -7.42 2.39 -18.98
C ASP A 132 -7.80 3.35 -17.84
N SER A 133 -8.02 2.78 -16.64
CA SER A 133 -8.30 3.58 -15.44
C SER A 133 -7.13 4.49 -15.08
N ILE A 134 -5.89 4.02 -15.11
CA ILE A 134 -4.68 4.82 -14.88
C ILE A 134 -4.57 5.94 -15.91
N ASN A 135 -4.74 5.63 -17.20
CA ASN A 135 -4.71 6.64 -18.26
C ASN A 135 -5.77 7.73 -18.04
N GLN A 136 -6.99 7.31 -17.69
CA GLN A 136 -8.10 8.23 -17.43
C GLN A 136 -7.83 9.17 -16.26
N ILE A 137 -7.43 8.62 -15.09
CA ILE A 137 -7.30 9.43 -13.86
C ILE A 137 -6.09 10.33 -13.86
N PHE A 138 -5.03 9.95 -14.58
CA PHE A 138 -3.80 10.74 -14.68
C PHE A 138 -3.71 11.56 -15.98
N GLY A 139 -4.68 11.44 -16.90
CA GLY A 139 -4.65 12.12 -18.19
C GLY A 139 -3.45 11.69 -19.04
N GLU A 140 -3.11 10.39 -18.99
CA GLU A 140 -1.99 9.80 -19.70
C GLU A 140 -2.47 8.95 -20.89
N ARG A 141 -1.52 8.46 -21.71
CA ARG A 141 -1.78 7.59 -22.86
C ARG A 141 -0.77 6.47 -22.93
N PHE A 142 -0.54 5.79 -21.82
CA PHE A 142 0.34 4.63 -21.78
C PHE A 142 -0.22 3.51 -22.65
N ARG A 143 0.65 2.86 -23.43
CA ARG A 143 0.31 1.73 -24.29
C ARG A 143 0.36 0.40 -23.57
N SER A 144 1.05 0.35 -22.41
CA SER A 144 1.20 -0.87 -21.61
C SER A 144 1.44 -0.55 -20.13
N LEU A 145 1.19 -1.52 -19.28
CA LEU A 145 1.55 -1.45 -17.86
C LEU A 145 3.06 -1.38 -17.63
N THR A 146 3.85 -1.92 -18.57
CA THR A 146 5.31 -1.81 -18.53
C THR A 146 5.76 -0.37 -18.73
N GLU A 147 5.11 0.36 -19.64
CA GLU A 147 5.37 1.78 -19.84
C GLU A 147 5.02 2.60 -18.58
N TYR A 148 3.83 2.39 -18.03
CA TYR A 148 3.41 3.02 -16.77
C TYR A 148 4.40 2.79 -15.61
N LYS A 149 4.99 1.58 -15.52
CA LYS A 149 5.94 1.19 -14.45
C LYS A 149 7.34 1.78 -14.61
N ARG A 150 7.67 2.46 -15.72
CA ARG A 150 8.95 3.15 -15.85
C ARG A 150 9.05 4.28 -14.83
N GLU A 151 10.19 4.44 -14.21
CA GLU A 151 10.39 5.42 -13.13
C GLU A 151 9.88 6.82 -13.48
N LYS A 152 10.30 7.36 -14.64
CA LYS A 152 9.89 8.69 -15.11
C LYS A 152 8.36 8.82 -15.26
N ASP A 153 7.72 7.78 -15.77
CA ASP A 153 6.29 7.76 -16.09
C ASP A 153 5.46 7.63 -14.81
N PHE A 154 5.86 6.74 -13.92
CA PHE A 154 5.23 6.57 -12.62
C PHE A 154 5.39 7.81 -11.74
N LYS A 155 6.60 8.38 -11.64
CA LYS A 155 6.85 9.62 -10.89
C LYS A 155 6.07 10.82 -11.46
N ARG A 156 5.86 10.87 -12.78
CA ARG A 156 4.98 11.87 -13.41
C ARG A 156 3.52 11.70 -12.97
N CYS A 157 3.02 10.47 -12.81
CA CYS A 157 1.70 10.24 -12.21
C CYS A 157 1.66 10.70 -10.75
N LEU A 158 2.69 10.37 -9.94
CA LEU A 158 2.77 10.82 -8.55
C LEU A 158 2.78 12.34 -8.42
N SER A 159 3.45 13.07 -9.31
CA SER A 159 3.50 14.54 -9.26
C SER A 159 2.13 15.22 -9.48
N LYS A 160 1.15 14.48 -10.01
CA LYS A 160 -0.23 14.95 -10.19
C LYS A 160 -1.11 14.71 -8.95
N LEU A 161 -0.59 13.97 -7.96
CA LEU A 161 -1.28 13.70 -6.70
C LEU A 161 -0.88 14.70 -5.62
N GLN A 162 -1.77 14.87 -4.67
CA GLN A 162 -1.59 15.68 -3.47
C GLN A 162 -1.94 14.85 -2.23
N LEU A 163 -1.53 15.29 -1.06
CA LEU A 163 -1.81 14.58 0.18
C LEU A 163 -3.32 14.38 0.45
N ARG A 164 -4.17 15.32 0.02
CA ARG A 164 -5.63 15.16 0.07
C ARG A 164 -6.12 13.93 -0.71
N ASP A 165 -5.47 13.60 -1.82
CA ASP A 165 -5.83 12.44 -2.63
C ASP A 165 -5.51 11.13 -1.89
N VAL A 166 -4.49 11.13 -1.01
CA VAL A 166 -4.17 9.99 -0.15
C VAL A 166 -5.27 9.75 0.88
N PHE A 167 -5.81 10.82 1.53
CA PHE A 167 -6.96 10.70 2.42
C PHE A 167 -8.19 10.14 1.69
N GLU A 168 -8.43 10.60 0.47
CA GLU A 168 -9.52 10.08 -0.36
C GLU A 168 -9.31 8.61 -0.73
N ALA A 169 -8.07 8.19 -1.00
CA ALA A 169 -7.75 6.78 -1.27
C ALA A 169 -8.01 5.90 -0.04
N VAL A 170 -7.59 6.35 1.15
CA VAL A 170 -7.87 5.65 2.42
C VAL A 170 -9.38 5.47 2.60
N LYS A 171 -10.15 6.56 2.50
CA LYS A 171 -11.61 6.53 2.64
C LYS A 171 -12.29 5.59 1.64
N ARG A 172 -11.87 5.63 0.37
CA ARG A 172 -12.44 4.73 -0.66
C ARG A 172 -12.09 3.27 -0.41
N ALA A 173 -10.90 2.99 0.12
CA ALA A 173 -10.50 1.64 0.50
C ALA A 173 -11.31 1.12 1.70
N GLU A 174 -11.52 1.94 2.73
CA GLU A 174 -12.39 1.62 3.86
C GLU A 174 -13.82 1.29 3.39
N LEU A 175 -14.38 2.08 2.47
CA LEU A 175 -15.71 1.81 1.91
C LEU A 175 -15.77 0.48 1.14
N ILE A 176 -14.70 0.04 0.48
CA ILE A 176 -14.63 -1.28 -0.17
C ILE A 176 -14.71 -2.38 0.90
N VAL A 177 -13.88 -2.28 1.94
CA VAL A 177 -13.83 -3.27 3.03
C VAL A 177 -15.15 -3.33 3.79
N ASP A 178 -15.75 -2.18 4.11
CA ASP A 178 -17.04 -2.10 4.83
C ASP A 178 -18.19 -2.73 4.03
N ARG A 179 -18.21 -2.54 2.69
CA ARG A 179 -19.20 -3.20 1.84
C ARG A 179 -19.04 -4.72 1.87
N LYS A 180 -17.82 -5.23 1.81
CA LYS A 180 -17.55 -6.67 1.88
C LYS A 180 -18.01 -7.25 3.21
N LYS A 181 -17.71 -6.59 4.32
CA LYS A 181 -18.17 -6.99 5.66
C LYS A 181 -19.71 -7.02 5.72
N LYS A 182 -20.38 -5.98 5.21
CA LYS A 182 -21.86 -5.87 5.25
C LYS A 182 -22.55 -6.92 4.36
N ARG A 183 -21.97 -7.25 3.21
CA ARG A 183 -22.55 -8.25 2.30
C ARG A 183 -22.34 -9.68 2.78
N ASN A 184 -21.37 -9.90 3.66
CA ASN A 184 -21.02 -11.21 4.20
C ASN A 184 -20.88 -12.29 3.11
N GLU A 185 -20.20 -11.94 2.02
CA GLU A 185 -20.08 -12.79 0.82
C GLU A 185 -19.24 -14.05 1.04
N GLY A 186 -18.75 -14.30 2.28
CA GLY A 186 -17.98 -15.49 2.63
C GLY A 186 -16.59 -15.57 1.97
N ASP A 187 -16.10 -14.46 1.41
CA ASP A 187 -14.78 -14.40 0.75
C ASP A 187 -13.64 -13.92 1.67
N GLU A 188 -13.95 -13.59 2.94
CA GLU A 188 -12.94 -13.29 3.95
C GLU A 188 -12.22 -14.57 4.38
N VAL A 189 -10.90 -14.51 4.37
CA VAL A 189 -10.02 -15.61 4.75
C VAL A 189 -9.12 -15.15 5.90
N SER A 190 -9.03 -15.99 6.94
CA SER A 190 -8.02 -15.88 7.99
C SER A 190 -6.99 -16.98 7.80
N TYR A 191 -5.73 -16.61 7.57
CA TYR A 191 -4.63 -17.55 7.38
C TYR A 191 -3.37 -17.08 8.10
N ARG A 192 -2.79 -17.91 8.96
CA ARG A 192 -1.59 -17.59 9.75
C ARG A 192 -1.71 -16.35 10.66
N GLY A 193 -2.93 -15.88 10.93
CA GLY A 193 -3.21 -14.66 11.66
C GLY A 193 -3.35 -13.41 10.80
N PHE A 194 -3.20 -13.55 9.49
CA PHE A 194 -3.49 -12.49 8.52
C PHE A 194 -4.90 -12.65 7.96
N ARG A 195 -5.59 -11.54 7.69
CA ARG A 195 -6.92 -11.51 7.07
C ARG A 195 -6.85 -10.87 5.70
N TYR A 196 -7.57 -11.45 4.74
CA TYR A 196 -7.71 -10.93 3.38
C TYR A 196 -9.02 -11.38 2.74
N TYR A 197 -9.44 -10.71 1.68
CA TYR A 197 -10.60 -11.09 0.87
C TYR A 197 -10.13 -11.68 -0.46
N ARG A 198 -10.69 -12.82 -0.85
CA ARG A 198 -10.36 -13.49 -2.14
C ARG A 198 -10.79 -12.69 -3.34
N ASN A 199 -11.99 -12.10 -3.29
CA ASN A 199 -12.56 -11.41 -4.43
C ASN A 199 -12.14 -9.94 -4.47
N ASN A 200 -11.77 -9.46 -5.67
CA ASN A 200 -11.48 -8.07 -5.89
C ASN A 200 -12.79 -7.24 -6.10
N PRO A 201 -12.75 -5.93 -5.87
CA PRO A 201 -11.64 -5.21 -5.28
C PRO A 201 -11.52 -5.46 -3.77
N SER A 202 -10.29 -5.61 -3.29
CA SER A 202 -9.98 -5.65 -1.85
C SER A 202 -8.53 -5.28 -1.60
N LEU A 203 -8.23 -4.70 -0.45
CA LEU A 203 -6.88 -4.29 -0.08
C LEU A 203 -6.80 -3.98 1.41
N SER A 204 -5.58 -4.03 1.98
CA SER A 204 -5.30 -3.60 3.36
C SER A 204 -4.17 -2.56 3.48
N ILE A 205 -3.52 -2.16 2.39
CA ILE A 205 -2.48 -1.12 2.40
C ILE A 205 -2.98 0.19 3.05
N HIS A 206 -4.25 0.53 2.89
CA HIS A 206 -4.87 1.75 3.45
C HIS A 206 -4.77 1.81 4.97
N GLU A 207 -4.77 0.68 5.68
CA GLU A 207 -4.64 0.64 7.14
C GLU A 207 -3.28 1.19 7.58
N SER A 208 -2.20 0.74 6.94
CA SER A 208 -0.85 1.22 7.23
C SER A 208 -0.65 2.68 6.82
N ILE A 209 -1.16 3.09 5.67
CA ILE A 209 -1.05 4.48 5.20
C ILE A 209 -1.89 5.41 6.09
N GLY A 210 -3.12 5.04 6.45
CA GLY A 210 -3.98 5.79 7.36
C GLY A 210 -3.35 5.96 8.74
N LYS A 211 -2.70 4.89 9.27
CA LYS A 211 -1.93 4.96 10.51
C LYS A 211 -0.81 6.00 10.42
N ILE A 212 0.00 5.99 9.34
CA ILE A 212 1.09 6.96 9.15
C ILE A 212 0.56 8.40 9.13
N LEU A 213 -0.53 8.67 8.41
CA LEU A 213 -1.16 9.99 8.36
C LEU A 213 -1.62 10.44 9.75
N THR A 214 -2.31 9.58 10.48
CA THR A 214 -2.84 9.86 11.82
C THR A 214 -1.70 10.13 12.82
N GLU A 215 -0.69 9.26 12.84
CA GLU A 215 0.44 9.38 13.77
C GLU A 215 1.32 10.60 13.45
N SER A 216 1.42 11.04 12.18
CA SER A 216 2.07 12.31 11.82
C SER A 216 1.28 13.54 12.27
N GLY A 217 0.06 13.36 12.78
CA GLY A 217 -0.84 14.42 13.25
C GLY A 217 -1.62 15.12 12.14
N LEU A 218 -1.67 14.51 10.94
CA LEU A 218 -2.43 15.00 9.81
C LEU A 218 -3.88 14.52 9.86
N THR A 219 -4.79 15.39 9.44
CA THR A 219 -6.20 15.09 9.22
C THR A 219 -6.63 15.68 7.89
N GLN A 220 -7.71 15.18 7.32
CA GLN A 220 -8.21 15.65 6.02
C GLN A 220 -8.41 17.18 6.00
N ASN A 221 -8.94 17.75 7.07
CA ASN A 221 -9.18 19.20 7.18
C ASN A 221 -7.90 20.06 7.20
N LYS A 222 -6.76 19.51 7.59
CA LYS A 222 -5.47 20.21 7.63
C LYS A 222 -4.73 20.23 6.31
N VAL A 223 -5.20 19.48 5.33
CA VAL A 223 -4.51 19.28 4.04
C VAL A 223 -5.22 20.04 2.92
N THR A 224 -6.39 20.60 3.20
CA THR A 224 -7.23 21.38 2.25
C THR A 224 -7.02 22.88 2.32
N GLY A 225 -6.07 23.33 3.15
CA GLY A 225 -5.72 24.75 3.29
C GLY A 225 -4.52 25.15 2.44
#